data_15da336898016f1820fcb3a39d13b705
#
_entry.id   15da336898016f1820fcb3a39d13b705
#
_cell.length_a   1.000
_cell.length_b   1.000
_cell.length_c   1.000
_cell.angle_alpha   90.00
_cell.angle_beta   90.00
_cell.angle_gamma   90.00
#
_symmetry.space_group_name_H-M   'P 1'
#
loop_
_entity.id
_entity.type
_entity.pdbx_description
1 polymer ?
#
loop_
_entity_poly.entity_id
_entity_poly.type
_entity_poly.pdbx_seq_one_letter_code
_entity_poly.pdbx_strand_id
1 'polypeptide(L)'
;MKKDFKVTGMTCAACSSRVERVLSKMEGVTKAEVNLATEDLHIDYDDSKLKIQDIIGKIEKAGYGAYEVKEDTKIDDTDKEDAINSLKKRFVLSLVFAVPLLYISMGHMMGAPLPSIIDPMKNAMNFALIQLILVIPVMIVGRKFFIGGFKNIVHLSPNMDSLIAIGTSAAFLYGIYAIVKIAGGDTHFSMDLYFESGATILTLITLGKYLEAKTKGKTSEAIKKLMGLAPKKATIIVDGVEKVISIDEVKVGDVIL
;
A
#
# COMPACT_ATOMS: atom_id res chain seq x y z
N MET A 1 -21.36 -20.53 -8.54
CA MET A 1 -21.82 -19.13 -8.63
C MET A 1 -20.63 -18.22 -8.84
N LYS A 2 -20.74 -17.20 -9.74
CA LYS A 2 -19.67 -16.21 -9.95
C LYS A 2 -19.99 -14.95 -9.21
N LYS A 3 -18.98 -14.38 -8.52
CA LYS A 3 -19.11 -13.13 -7.74
C LYS A 3 -17.83 -12.33 -7.81
N ASP A 4 -17.99 -11.02 -7.72
CA ASP A 4 -16.93 -10.05 -7.73
C ASP A 4 -16.79 -9.36 -6.37
N PHE A 5 -15.57 -9.25 -5.89
CA PHE A 5 -15.23 -8.57 -4.65
C PHE A 5 -14.13 -7.55 -4.90
N LYS A 6 -14.09 -6.52 -4.08
CA LYS A 6 -12.91 -5.65 -3.94
C LYS A 6 -12.07 -6.15 -2.78
N VAL A 7 -10.77 -6.29 -3.02
CA VAL A 7 -9.78 -6.69 -1.99
C VAL A 7 -8.83 -5.56 -1.74
N THR A 8 -8.85 -5.02 -0.53
CA THR A 8 -8.03 -3.87 -0.12
C THR A 8 -6.82 -4.31 0.69
N GLY A 9 -5.77 -3.47 0.70
CA GLY A 9 -4.54 -3.73 1.47
C GLY A 9 -3.50 -4.58 0.74
N MET A 10 -3.73 -4.94 -0.53
CA MET A 10 -2.73 -5.60 -1.35
C MET A 10 -1.71 -4.56 -1.85
N THR A 11 -0.43 -4.79 -1.58
CA THR A 11 0.65 -3.86 -1.93
C THR A 11 1.60 -4.37 -3.00
N CYS A 12 1.53 -5.65 -3.35
CA CYS A 12 2.43 -6.28 -4.31
C CYS A 12 1.83 -7.56 -4.89
N ALA A 13 2.42 -8.10 -5.95
CA ALA A 13 1.98 -9.36 -6.59
C ALA A 13 1.98 -10.55 -5.63
N ALA A 14 2.88 -10.60 -4.65
CA ALA A 14 2.88 -11.66 -3.63
C ALA A 14 1.61 -11.61 -2.77
N CYS A 15 1.03 -10.40 -2.56
CA CYS A 15 -0.22 -10.24 -1.82
C CYS A 15 -1.41 -10.80 -2.60
N SER A 16 -1.55 -10.48 -3.90
CA SER A 16 -2.63 -11.00 -4.76
C SER A 16 -2.55 -12.52 -4.89
N SER A 17 -1.36 -13.07 -5.19
CA SER A 17 -1.14 -14.51 -5.24
C SER A 17 -1.43 -15.23 -3.93
N ARG A 18 -1.24 -14.55 -2.78
CA ARG A 18 -1.62 -15.10 -1.48
C ARG A 18 -3.13 -15.19 -1.32
N VAL A 19 -3.87 -14.13 -1.69
CA VAL A 19 -5.34 -14.14 -1.63
C VAL A 19 -5.88 -15.26 -2.50
N GLU A 20 -5.42 -15.39 -3.74
CA GLU A 20 -5.79 -16.47 -4.65
C GLU A 20 -5.51 -17.85 -4.03
N ARG A 21 -4.31 -18.07 -3.50
CA ARG A 21 -3.90 -19.36 -2.88
C ARG A 21 -4.74 -19.71 -1.66
N VAL A 22 -5.09 -18.72 -0.84
CA VAL A 22 -5.89 -18.96 0.37
C VAL A 22 -7.32 -19.30 0.01
N LEU A 23 -7.90 -18.65 -1.01
CA LEU A 23 -9.24 -18.94 -1.50
C LEU A 23 -9.32 -20.27 -2.26
N SER A 24 -8.34 -20.58 -3.12
CA SER A 24 -8.28 -21.84 -3.87
C SER A 24 -8.16 -23.10 -2.98
N LYS A 25 -7.75 -22.93 -1.71
CA LYS A 25 -7.72 -24.01 -0.72
C LYS A 25 -9.04 -24.19 0.04
N MET A 26 -10.04 -23.35 -0.19
CA MET A 26 -11.35 -23.49 0.43
C MET A 26 -12.17 -24.53 -0.33
N GLU A 27 -12.76 -25.45 0.41
CA GLU A 27 -13.69 -26.44 -0.19
C GLU A 27 -14.90 -25.69 -0.77
N GLY A 28 -15.20 -25.94 -2.04
CA GLY A 28 -16.27 -25.26 -2.76
C GLY A 28 -15.82 -24.09 -3.64
N VAL A 29 -14.56 -23.68 -3.61
CA VAL A 29 -14.01 -22.69 -4.57
C VAL A 29 -13.47 -23.44 -5.79
N THR A 30 -13.98 -23.08 -6.97
CA THR A 30 -13.53 -23.64 -8.25
C THR A 30 -12.43 -22.78 -8.86
N LYS A 31 -12.55 -21.45 -8.76
CA LYS A 31 -11.59 -20.51 -9.32
C LYS A 31 -11.57 -19.23 -8.51
N ALA A 32 -10.39 -18.67 -8.29
CA ALA A 32 -10.21 -17.33 -7.69
C ALA A 32 -9.09 -16.62 -8.42
N GLU A 33 -9.39 -15.47 -8.99
CA GLU A 33 -8.47 -14.61 -9.75
C GLU A 33 -8.48 -13.20 -9.18
N VAL A 34 -7.31 -12.68 -8.86
CA VAL A 34 -7.15 -11.35 -8.27
C VAL A 34 -6.40 -10.43 -9.21
N ASN A 35 -7.02 -9.33 -9.58
CA ASN A 35 -6.36 -8.27 -10.31
C ASN A 35 -5.81 -7.22 -9.33
N LEU A 36 -4.49 -7.18 -9.17
CA LEU A 36 -3.82 -6.24 -8.27
C LEU A 36 -4.00 -4.77 -8.70
N ALA A 37 -4.11 -4.49 -10.00
CA ALA A 37 -4.20 -3.11 -10.50
C ALA A 37 -5.57 -2.47 -10.23
N THR A 38 -6.62 -3.26 -10.37
CA THR A 38 -8.01 -2.84 -10.12
C THR A 38 -8.51 -3.21 -8.73
N GLU A 39 -7.75 -4.04 -7.98
CA GLU A 39 -8.13 -4.61 -6.69
C GLU A 39 -9.38 -5.50 -6.75
N ASP A 40 -9.71 -6.02 -7.94
CA ASP A 40 -10.84 -6.91 -8.15
C ASP A 40 -10.45 -8.36 -7.89
N LEU A 41 -11.33 -9.08 -7.21
CA LEU A 41 -11.31 -10.53 -7.07
C LEU A 41 -12.53 -11.11 -7.79
N HIS A 42 -12.28 -11.92 -8.80
CA HIS A 42 -13.29 -12.75 -9.45
C HIS A 42 -13.24 -14.15 -8.86
N ILE A 43 -14.34 -14.61 -8.26
CA ILE A 43 -14.41 -15.93 -7.64
C ILE A 43 -15.57 -16.73 -8.19
N ASP A 44 -15.29 -18.00 -8.53
CA ASP A 44 -16.29 -18.99 -8.89
C ASP A 44 -16.35 -20.04 -7.77
N TYR A 45 -17.52 -20.17 -7.13
CA TYR A 45 -17.69 -21.03 -5.97
C TYR A 45 -19.08 -21.66 -5.90
N ASP A 46 -19.21 -22.74 -5.11
CA ASP A 46 -20.44 -23.43 -4.82
C ASP A 46 -21.15 -22.75 -3.63
N ASP A 47 -22.27 -22.07 -3.90
CA ASP A 47 -23.07 -21.34 -2.91
C ASP A 47 -23.83 -22.26 -1.93
N SER A 48 -23.94 -23.57 -2.25
CA SER A 48 -24.45 -24.57 -1.30
C SER A 48 -23.46 -24.89 -0.18
N LYS A 49 -22.15 -24.66 -0.41
CA LYS A 49 -21.06 -24.99 0.51
C LYS A 49 -20.44 -23.79 1.20
N LEU A 50 -20.42 -22.63 0.54
CA LEU A 50 -19.75 -21.42 1.01
C LEU A 50 -20.68 -20.22 0.94
N LYS A 51 -20.66 -19.41 2.01
CA LYS A 51 -21.33 -18.10 2.05
C LYS A 51 -20.33 -16.99 1.76
N ILE A 52 -20.85 -15.85 1.28
CA ILE A 52 -20.05 -14.63 1.03
C ILE A 52 -19.23 -14.25 2.26
N GLN A 53 -19.80 -14.36 3.46
CA GLN A 53 -19.13 -14.06 4.71
C GLN A 53 -17.92 -14.96 5.00
N ASP A 54 -17.95 -16.22 4.57
CA ASP A 54 -16.84 -17.16 4.74
C ASP A 54 -15.66 -16.75 3.86
N ILE A 55 -15.95 -16.29 2.62
CA ILE A 55 -14.95 -15.79 1.68
C ILE A 55 -14.31 -14.51 2.25
N ILE A 56 -15.13 -13.53 2.66
CA ILE A 56 -14.64 -12.28 3.27
C ILE A 56 -13.81 -12.58 4.52
N GLY A 57 -14.33 -13.40 5.45
CA GLY A 57 -13.62 -13.77 6.67
C GLY A 57 -12.30 -14.50 6.43
N LYS A 58 -12.20 -15.26 5.33
CA LYS A 58 -10.94 -15.92 4.95
C LYS A 58 -9.91 -14.92 4.44
N ILE A 59 -10.33 -13.93 3.66
CA ILE A 59 -9.47 -12.83 3.17
C ILE A 59 -9.01 -11.97 4.34
N GLU A 60 -9.89 -11.64 5.29
CA GLU A 60 -9.55 -10.88 6.49
C GLU A 60 -8.55 -11.62 7.39
N LYS A 61 -8.73 -12.95 7.58
CA LYS A 61 -7.75 -13.79 8.28
C LYS A 61 -6.40 -13.84 7.58
N ALA A 62 -6.37 -13.68 6.25
CA ALA A 62 -5.12 -13.56 5.50
C ALA A 62 -4.46 -12.17 5.64
N GLY A 63 -5.13 -11.21 6.29
CA GLY A 63 -4.58 -9.87 6.58
C GLY A 63 -5.02 -8.77 5.61
N TYR A 64 -6.01 -9.05 4.73
CA TYR A 64 -6.53 -8.12 3.73
C TYR A 64 -7.98 -7.76 4.04
N GLY A 65 -8.45 -6.59 3.55
CA GLY A 65 -9.87 -6.26 3.60
C GLY A 65 -10.59 -6.79 2.34
N ALA A 66 -11.86 -7.16 2.47
CA ALA A 66 -12.68 -7.52 1.32
C ALA A 66 -14.14 -7.06 1.51
N TYR A 67 -14.78 -6.68 0.40
CA TYR A 67 -16.21 -6.40 0.36
C TYR A 67 -16.78 -6.76 -1.01
N GLU A 68 -18.06 -7.17 -1.04
CA GLU A 68 -18.76 -7.52 -2.25
C GLU A 68 -19.02 -6.27 -3.09
N VAL A 69 -18.77 -6.34 -4.40
CA VAL A 69 -19.13 -5.30 -5.35
C VAL A 69 -20.62 -5.42 -5.65
N LYS A 70 -21.44 -4.50 -5.13
CA LYS A 70 -22.82 -4.36 -5.56
C LYS A 70 -22.85 -3.41 -6.75
N GLU A 71 -23.67 -3.70 -7.76
CA GLU A 71 -23.79 -2.92 -9.01
C GLU A 71 -24.04 -1.40 -8.78
N ASP A 72 -24.58 -1.03 -7.62
CA ASP A 72 -24.86 0.37 -7.23
C ASP A 72 -23.78 1.04 -6.36
N THR A 73 -22.70 0.36 -5.99
CA THR A 73 -21.62 1.01 -5.23
C THR A 73 -20.74 1.83 -6.19
N LYS A 74 -21.17 3.03 -6.51
CA LYS A 74 -20.27 4.09 -6.98
C LYS A 74 -19.24 4.27 -5.86
N ILE A 75 -18.06 3.66 -6.00
CA ILE A 75 -16.90 4.03 -5.18
C ILE A 75 -16.68 5.50 -5.48
N ASP A 76 -16.93 6.31 -4.48
CA ASP A 76 -16.90 7.76 -4.62
C ASP A 76 -15.47 8.14 -5.04
N ASP A 77 -15.32 8.78 -6.19
CA ASP A 77 -13.99 9.17 -6.68
C ASP A 77 -13.32 10.13 -5.69
N THR A 78 -14.08 10.73 -4.76
CA THR A 78 -13.63 11.54 -3.62
C THR A 78 -12.79 10.72 -2.63
N ASP A 79 -13.15 9.48 -2.30
CA ASP A 79 -12.39 8.63 -1.37
C ASP A 79 -11.00 8.28 -1.91
N LYS A 80 -10.88 8.12 -3.24
CA LYS A 80 -9.60 7.85 -3.90
C LYS A 80 -8.70 9.08 -3.91
N GLU A 81 -9.25 10.25 -4.19
CA GLU A 81 -8.51 11.51 -4.15
C GLU A 81 -8.02 11.81 -2.73
N ASP A 82 -8.84 11.58 -1.72
CA ASP A 82 -8.46 11.75 -0.31
C ASP A 82 -7.35 10.79 0.10
N ALA A 83 -7.39 9.55 -0.35
CA ALA A 83 -6.31 8.59 -0.12
C ALA A 83 -4.98 9.05 -0.76
N ILE A 84 -5.00 9.53 -2.02
CA ILE A 84 -3.83 10.05 -2.71
C ILE A 84 -3.29 11.31 -2.00
N ASN A 85 -4.16 12.24 -1.61
CA ASN A 85 -3.80 13.46 -0.89
C ASN A 85 -3.20 13.14 0.49
N SER A 86 -3.73 12.13 1.19
CA SER A 86 -3.17 11.62 2.45
C SER A 86 -1.74 11.10 2.26
N LEU A 87 -1.48 10.31 1.21
CA LEU A 87 -0.14 9.81 0.88
C LEU A 87 0.81 10.96 0.53
N LYS A 88 0.35 11.94 -0.24
CA LYS A 88 1.14 13.15 -0.56
C LYS A 88 1.53 13.92 0.70
N LYS A 89 0.57 14.17 1.61
CA LYS A 89 0.84 14.86 2.89
C LYS A 89 1.87 14.10 3.73
N ARG A 90 1.75 12.77 3.81
CA ARG A 90 2.72 11.91 4.52
C ARG A 90 4.11 12.00 3.90
N PHE A 91 4.21 11.91 2.57
CA PHE A 91 5.49 12.03 1.87
C PHE A 91 6.16 13.39 2.15
N VAL A 92 5.42 14.50 1.98
CA VAL A 92 5.95 15.84 2.22
C VAL A 92 6.41 15.99 3.68
N LEU A 93 5.60 15.51 4.64
CA LEU A 93 5.97 15.56 6.05
C LEU A 93 7.24 14.73 6.34
N SER A 94 7.33 13.52 5.79
CA SER A 94 8.55 12.70 5.93
C SER A 94 9.77 13.41 5.32
N LEU A 95 9.62 14.04 4.16
CA LEU A 95 10.70 14.74 3.46
C LEU A 95 11.23 15.92 4.27
N VAL A 96 10.34 16.70 4.91
CA VAL A 96 10.70 17.86 5.75
C VAL A 96 11.63 17.46 6.90
N PHE A 97 11.48 16.25 7.46
CA PHE A 97 12.35 15.75 8.53
C PHE A 97 13.52 14.90 8.02
N ALA A 98 13.33 14.12 6.95
CA ALA A 98 14.37 13.26 6.42
C ALA A 98 15.50 14.05 5.75
N VAL A 99 15.21 15.15 5.06
CA VAL A 99 16.25 15.97 4.38
C VAL A 99 17.21 16.61 5.39
N PRO A 100 16.75 17.31 6.45
CA PRO A 100 17.65 17.81 7.49
C PRO A 100 18.41 16.68 8.20
N LEU A 101 17.77 15.56 8.48
CA LEU A 101 18.42 14.41 9.08
C LEU A 101 19.57 13.88 8.22
N LEU A 102 19.33 13.73 6.92
CA LEU A 102 20.35 13.28 5.97
C LEU A 102 21.50 14.31 5.84
N TYR A 103 21.16 15.61 5.84
CA TYR A 103 22.16 16.67 5.83
C TYR A 103 23.04 16.65 7.08
N ILE A 104 22.48 16.44 8.28
CA ILE A 104 23.23 16.36 9.53
C ILE A 104 24.09 15.10 9.55
N SER A 105 23.53 13.94 9.21
CA SER A 105 24.24 12.66 9.26
C SER A 105 25.40 12.59 8.26
N MET A 106 25.16 12.94 7.00
CA MET A 106 26.17 12.78 5.94
C MET A 106 26.88 14.07 5.58
N GLY A 107 26.34 15.25 5.93
CA GLY A 107 26.88 16.53 5.52
C GLY A 107 28.30 16.78 6.02
N HIS A 108 28.61 16.36 7.25
CA HIS A 108 29.96 16.53 7.80
C HIS A 108 31.02 15.73 7.01
N MET A 109 30.67 14.54 6.50
CA MET A 109 31.56 13.73 5.67
C MET A 109 31.84 14.37 4.31
N MET A 110 30.90 15.19 3.82
CA MET A 110 31.00 15.93 2.57
C MET A 110 31.63 17.35 2.78
N GLY A 111 32.08 17.65 4.00
CA GLY A 111 32.64 18.97 4.33
C GLY A 111 31.60 20.08 4.49
N ALA A 112 30.32 19.76 4.64
CA ALA A 112 29.30 20.76 4.87
C ALA A 112 29.46 21.41 6.26
N PRO A 113 29.27 22.73 6.39
CA PRO A 113 29.42 23.42 7.67
C PRO A 113 28.30 23.01 8.63
N LEU A 114 28.66 22.35 9.74
CA LEU A 114 27.76 22.09 10.84
C LEU A 114 28.06 23.03 12.01
N PRO A 115 27.02 23.54 12.69
CA PRO A 115 27.22 24.28 13.94
C PRO A 115 27.99 23.44 14.97
N SER A 116 28.90 24.04 15.72
CA SER A 116 29.74 23.32 16.69
C SER A 116 28.93 22.58 17.77
N ILE A 117 27.69 22.97 18.01
CA ILE A 117 26.75 22.33 18.96
C ILE A 117 26.34 20.93 18.50
N ILE A 118 26.32 20.67 17.17
CA ILE A 118 25.93 19.40 16.55
C ILE A 118 27.09 18.76 15.77
N ASP A 119 28.32 19.13 16.09
CA ASP A 119 29.51 18.53 15.52
C ASP A 119 29.75 17.15 16.17
N PRO A 120 29.79 16.05 15.39
CA PRO A 120 29.96 14.70 15.95
C PRO A 120 31.27 14.51 16.71
N MET A 121 32.31 15.28 16.35
CA MET A 121 33.63 15.19 17.00
C MET A 121 33.71 15.95 18.32
N LYS A 122 32.90 17.02 18.46
CA LYS A 122 32.90 17.89 19.67
C LYS A 122 31.75 17.55 20.62
N ASN A 123 30.59 17.25 20.07
CA ASN A 123 29.35 17.06 20.81
C ASN A 123 28.56 15.84 20.30
N ALA A 124 29.16 14.65 20.39
CA ALA A 124 28.61 13.38 19.92
C ALA A 124 27.16 13.12 20.43
N MET A 125 26.88 13.47 21.70
CA MET A 125 25.56 13.28 22.29
C MET A 125 24.52 14.19 21.64
N ASN A 126 24.80 15.48 21.46
CA ASN A 126 23.88 16.41 20.81
C ASN A 126 23.61 16.01 19.35
N PHE A 127 24.66 15.57 18.65
CA PHE A 127 24.57 15.06 17.29
C PHE A 127 23.62 13.85 17.19
N ALA A 128 23.73 12.91 18.13
CA ALA A 128 22.87 11.73 18.16
C ALA A 128 21.43 12.06 18.57
N LEU A 129 21.23 12.92 19.57
CA LEU A 129 19.89 13.31 20.04
C LEU A 129 19.11 14.08 18.99
N ILE A 130 19.74 14.97 18.22
CA ILE A 130 19.04 15.73 17.19
C ILE A 130 18.59 14.81 16.05
N GLN A 131 19.41 13.81 15.70
CA GLN A 131 19.02 12.79 14.72
C GLN A 131 17.84 11.94 15.23
N LEU A 132 17.85 11.55 16.51
CA LEU A 132 16.73 10.85 17.14
C LEU A 132 15.45 11.68 17.09
N ILE A 133 15.51 12.98 17.40
CA ILE A 133 14.35 13.88 17.35
C ILE A 133 13.80 13.98 15.92
N LEU A 134 14.68 14.04 14.93
CA LEU A 134 14.27 14.15 13.51
C LEU A 134 13.72 12.85 12.93
N VAL A 135 14.17 11.68 13.38
CA VAL A 135 13.68 10.40 12.85
C VAL A 135 12.29 10.03 13.41
N ILE A 136 11.95 10.43 14.65
CA ILE A 136 10.67 10.08 15.30
C ILE A 136 9.46 10.48 14.45
N PRO A 137 9.33 11.73 13.94
CA PRO A 137 8.20 12.10 13.07
C PRO A 137 8.11 11.24 11.81
N VAL A 138 9.24 10.87 11.21
CA VAL A 138 9.27 9.99 10.02
C VAL A 138 8.73 8.59 10.38
N MET A 139 9.13 8.03 11.52
CA MET A 139 8.63 6.76 12.04
C MET A 139 7.12 6.79 12.28
N ILE A 140 6.62 7.87 12.91
CA ILE A 140 5.17 8.07 13.16
C ILE A 140 4.39 8.12 11.85
N VAL A 141 4.87 8.85 10.86
CA VAL A 141 4.26 8.91 9.52
C VAL A 141 4.26 7.53 8.86
N GLY A 142 5.36 6.78 9.01
CA GLY A 142 5.54 5.44 8.48
C GLY A 142 4.83 4.32 9.28
N ARG A 143 4.09 4.63 10.36
CA ARG A 143 3.50 3.62 11.27
C ARG A 143 2.69 2.50 10.58
N LYS A 144 2.08 2.79 9.43
CA LYS A 144 1.31 1.77 8.69
C LYS A 144 2.19 0.62 8.20
N PHE A 145 3.44 0.89 7.80
CA PHE A 145 4.40 -0.14 7.40
C PHE A 145 4.76 -1.05 8.57
N PHE A 146 4.93 -0.49 9.76
CA PHE A 146 5.21 -1.28 10.96
C PHE A 146 4.02 -2.15 11.36
N ILE A 147 2.82 -1.57 11.45
CA ILE A 147 1.60 -2.31 11.82
C ILE A 147 1.32 -3.41 10.82
N GLY A 148 1.32 -3.10 9.51
CA GLY A 148 1.08 -4.09 8.44
C GLY A 148 2.19 -5.13 8.37
N GLY A 149 3.45 -4.68 8.43
CA GLY A 149 4.62 -5.54 8.35
C GLY A 149 4.69 -6.58 9.47
N PHE A 150 4.57 -6.16 10.73
CA PHE A 150 4.59 -7.07 11.87
C PHE A 150 3.36 -7.98 11.91
N LYS A 151 2.16 -7.45 11.58
CA LYS A 151 0.96 -8.28 11.46
C LYS A 151 1.16 -9.42 10.46
N ASN A 152 1.74 -9.13 9.30
CA ASN A 152 1.99 -10.14 8.27
C ASN A 152 3.05 -11.16 8.68
N ILE A 153 4.05 -10.77 9.47
CA ILE A 153 5.04 -11.71 10.04
C ILE A 153 4.33 -12.70 10.98
N VAL A 154 3.52 -12.19 11.90
CA VAL A 154 2.77 -13.04 12.85
C VAL A 154 1.85 -14.02 12.13
N HIS A 155 1.28 -13.63 10.99
CA HIS A 155 0.44 -14.52 10.17
C HIS A 155 1.25 -15.39 9.20
N LEU A 156 2.58 -15.53 9.40
CA LEU A 156 3.50 -16.33 8.56
C LEU A 156 3.40 -15.98 7.06
N SER A 157 3.25 -14.70 6.78
CA SER A 157 3.05 -14.16 5.45
C SER A 157 3.85 -12.89 5.24
N PRO A 158 5.18 -12.95 5.41
CA PRO A 158 6.00 -11.77 5.22
C PRO A 158 5.83 -11.21 3.80
N ASN A 159 5.76 -9.90 3.71
CA ASN A 159 5.66 -9.14 2.48
C ASN A 159 6.68 -7.98 2.47
N MET A 160 6.58 -7.10 1.47
CA MET A 160 7.44 -5.92 1.37
C MET A 160 7.38 -5.06 2.65
N ASP A 161 6.20 -4.84 3.23
CA ASP A 161 6.03 -4.05 4.45
C ASP A 161 6.73 -4.71 5.64
N SER A 162 6.78 -6.05 5.68
CA SER A 162 7.50 -6.83 6.69
C SER A 162 9.01 -6.60 6.64
N LEU A 163 9.57 -6.56 5.44
CA LEU A 163 11.00 -6.28 5.24
C LEU A 163 11.35 -4.86 5.67
N ILE A 164 10.50 -3.89 5.29
CA ILE A 164 10.65 -2.49 5.69
C ILE A 164 10.59 -2.37 7.21
N ALA A 165 9.58 -2.98 7.84
CA ALA A 165 9.39 -2.92 9.29
C ALA A 165 10.59 -3.49 10.06
N ILE A 166 11.13 -4.65 9.64
CA ILE A 166 12.31 -5.26 10.27
C ILE A 166 13.53 -4.36 10.08
N GLY A 167 13.84 -3.97 8.84
CA GLY A 167 15.05 -3.22 8.53
C GLY A 167 15.09 -1.85 9.21
N THR A 168 13.98 -1.10 9.13
CA THR A 168 13.90 0.23 9.76
C THR A 168 13.84 0.16 11.28
N SER A 169 13.20 -0.88 11.87
CA SER A 169 13.24 -1.11 13.31
C SER A 169 14.64 -1.47 13.80
N ALA A 170 15.38 -2.30 13.05
CA ALA A 170 16.75 -2.65 13.38
C ALA A 170 17.66 -1.42 13.36
N ALA A 171 17.56 -0.57 12.33
CA ALA A 171 18.33 0.68 12.25
C ALA A 171 17.99 1.62 13.42
N PHE A 172 16.70 1.76 13.76
CA PHE A 172 16.25 2.60 14.87
C PHE A 172 16.76 2.06 16.23
N LEU A 173 16.61 0.77 16.50
CA LEU A 173 17.06 0.14 17.75
C LEU A 173 18.59 0.21 17.88
N TYR A 174 19.31 0.00 16.78
CA TYR A 174 20.75 0.16 16.79
C TYR A 174 21.16 1.61 17.09
N GLY A 175 20.48 2.61 16.52
CA GLY A 175 20.72 4.02 16.84
C GLY A 175 20.48 4.34 18.32
N ILE A 176 19.44 3.77 18.94
CA ILE A 176 19.21 3.88 20.40
C ILE A 176 20.38 3.23 21.18
N TYR A 177 20.83 2.03 20.77
CA TYR A 177 21.97 1.38 21.37
C TYR A 177 23.24 2.25 21.27
N ALA A 178 23.48 2.86 20.11
CA ALA A 178 24.60 3.77 19.89
C ALA A 178 24.55 5.00 20.81
N ILE A 179 23.36 5.59 21.03
CA ILE A 179 23.16 6.68 21.99
C ILE A 179 23.56 6.26 23.42
N VAL A 180 23.17 5.06 23.85
CA VAL A 180 23.55 4.54 25.18
C VAL A 180 25.07 4.37 25.28
N LYS A 181 25.76 3.92 24.24
CA LYS A 181 27.21 3.82 24.20
C LYS A 181 27.89 5.19 24.27
N ILE A 182 27.38 6.17 23.52
CA ILE A 182 27.87 7.56 23.56
C ILE A 182 27.71 8.15 25.00
N ALA A 183 26.58 7.88 25.65
CA ALA A 183 26.35 8.28 27.04
C ALA A 183 27.34 7.64 28.01
N GLY A 184 27.82 6.44 27.72
CA GLY A 184 28.86 5.74 28.46
C GLY A 184 30.29 6.22 28.17
N GLY A 185 30.46 7.22 27.30
CA GLY A 185 31.78 7.81 26.96
C GLY A 185 32.41 7.27 25.66
N ASP A 186 31.79 6.33 24.98
CA ASP A 186 32.27 5.78 23.70
C ASP A 186 31.72 6.61 22.52
N THR A 187 32.45 7.69 22.18
CA THR A 187 32.04 8.64 21.14
C THR A 187 32.18 8.08 19.71
N HIS A 188 32.88 6.95 19.51
CA HIS A 188 32.98 6.32 18.18
C HIS A 188 31.63 5.96 17.57
N PHE A 189 30.65 5.58 18.40
CA PHE A 189 29.30 5.27 17.96
C PHE A 189 28.53 6.46 17.37
N SER A 190 29.04 7.69 17.44
CA SER A 190 28.39 8.84 16.80
C SER A 190 28.37 8.75 15.26
N MET A 191 29.28 7.97 14.67
CA MET A 191 29.35 7.77 13.22
C MET A 191 28.45 6.62 12.72
N ASP A 192 27.90 5.79 13.62
CA ASP A 192 27.18 4.56 13.31
C ASP A 192 25.71 4.62 13.80
N LEU A 193 25.03 5.76 13.64
CA LEU A 193 23.68 5.93 14.19
C LEU A 193 22.57 5.29 13.34
N TYR A 194 22.71 5.24 12.01
CA TYR A 194 21.77 4.68 11.00
C TYR A 194 20.34 5.21 11.02
N PHE A 195 20.03 6.29 11.76
CA PHE A 195 18.70 6.91 11.77
C PHE A 195 18.32 7.44 10.39
N GLU A 196 19.27 8.02 9.65
CA GLU A 196 19.06 8.55 8.31
C GLU A 196 18.70 7.44 7.31
N SER A 197 19.29 6.25 7.47
CA SER A 197 19.00 5.10 6.62
C SER A 197 17.55 4.66 6.78
N GLY A 198 17.08 4.52 8.03
CA GLY A 198 15.68 4.20 8.33
C GLY A 198 14.71 5.26 7.80
N ALA A 199 15.02 6.54 8.03
CA ALA A 199 14.19 7.66 7.56
C ALA A 199 14.13 7.74 6.03
N THR A 200 15.26 7.54 5.36
CA THR A 200 15.35 7.56 3.90
C THR A 200 14.53 6.45 3.28
N ILE A 201 14.64 5.22 3.80
CA ILE A 201 13.85 4.07 3.35
C ILE A 201 12.36 4.37 3.47
N LEU A 202 11.88 4.83 4.65
CA LEU A 202 10.47 5.14 4.86
C LEU A 202 9.96 6.27 3.96
N THR A 203 10.78 7.30 3.73
CA THR A 203 10.42 8.44 2.88
C THR A 203 10.32 8.02 1.41
N LEU A 204 11.32 7.28 0.88
CA LEU A 204 11.33 6.84 -0.51
C LEU A 204 10.21 5.82 -0.81
N ILE A 205 9.91 4.92 0.13
CA ILE A 205 8.80 3.99 -0.02
C ILE A 205 7.46 4.71 0.02
N THR A 206 7.31 5.72 0.89
CA THR A 206 6.10 6.56 0.91
C THR A 206 5.93 7.33 -0.40
N LEU A 207 7.02 7.83 -1.00
CA LEU A 207 7.00 8.40 -2.35
C LEU A 207 6.55 7.37 -3.38
N GLY A 208 7.13 6.17 -3.36
CA GLY A 208 6.75 5.07 -4.26
C GLY A 208 5.25 4.76 -4.18
N LYS A 209 4.70 4.66 -2.97
CA LYS A 209 3.26 4.45 -2.75
C LYS A 209 2.38 5.62 -3.24
N TYR A 210 2.84 6.84 -3.07
CA TYR A 210 2.14 8.01 -3.62
C TYR A 210 2.10 7.98 -5.16
N LEU A 211 3.25 7.70 -5.80
CA LEU A 211 3.33 7.61 -7.26
C LEU A 211 2.49 6.44 -7.82
N GLU A 212 2.53 5.28 -7.16
CA GLU A 212 1.71 4.11 -7.49
C GLU A 212 0.22 4.46 -7.44
N ALA A 213 -0.25 5.04 -6.33
CA ALA A 213 -1.66 5.41 -6.16
C ALA A 213 -2.12 6.44 -7.21
N LYS A 214 -1.28 7.44 -7.51
CA LYS A 214 -1.55 8.45 -8.53
C LYS A 214 -1.66 7.84 -9.94
N THR A 215 -0.80 6.89 -10.28
CA THR A 215 -0.79 6.21 -11.58
C THR A 215 -2.00 5.30 -11.72
N LYS A 216 -2.29 4.47 -10.71
CA LYS A 216 -3.48 3.60 -10.69
C LYS A 216 -4.77 4.41 -10.84
N GLY A 217 -4.89 5.56 -10.16
CA GLY A 217 -6.05 6.44 -10.26
C GLY A 217 -6.28 6.91 -11.71
N LYS A 218 -5.25 7.38 -12.40
CA LYS A 218 -5.35 7.82 -13.79
C LYS A 218 -5.73 6.70 -14.76
N THR A 219 -5.15 5.51 -14.59
CA THR A 219 -5.45 4.35 -15.44
C THR A 219 -6.90 3.91 -15.25
N SER A 220 -7.38 3.84 -14.03
CA SER A 220 -8.76 3.49 -13.71
C SER A 220 -9.77 4.50 -14.28
N GLU A 221 -9.46 5.81 -14.23
CA GLU A 221 -10.26 6.87 -14.84
C GLU A 221 -10.35 6.73 -16.38
N ALA A 222 -9.21 6.45 -17.03
CA ALA A 222 -9.16 6.23 -18.47
C ALA A 222 -10.02 5.03 -18.90
N ILE A 223 -9.92 3.91 -18.17
CA ILE A 223 -10.73 2.72 -18.42
C ILE A 223 -12.23 3.03 -18.23
N LYS A 224 -12.61 3.72 -17.15
CA LYS A 224 -14.00 4.14 -16.92
C LYS A 224 -14.54 5.02 -18.04
N LYS A 225 -13.73 5.96 -18.54
CA LYS A 225 -14.12 6.81 -19.69
C LYS A 225 -14.36 5.99 -20.95
N LEU A 226 -13.51 4.99 -21.23
CA LEU A 226 -13.70 4.09 -22.38
C LEU A 226 -14.96 3.22 -22.21
N MET A 227 -15.20 2.67 -21.03
CA MET A 227 -16.41 1.90 -20.73
C MET A 227 -17.69 2.77 -20.82
N GLY A 228 -17.58 4.05 -20.47
CA GLY A 228 -18.68 5.02 -20.60
C GLY A 228 -19.04 5.36 -22.06
N LEU A 229 -18.15 5.07 -23.03
CA LEU A 229 -18.42 5.23 -24.45
C LEU A 229 -19.15 4.02 -25.05
N ALA A 230 -19.20 2.87 -24.34
CA ALA A 230 -19.97 1.71 -24.77
C ALA A 230 -21.47 2.05 -24.77
N PRO A 231 -22.22 1.71 -25.83
CA PRO A 231 -23.65 1.94 -25.91
C PRO A 231 -24.35 1.14 -24.80
N LYS A 232 -25.18 1.79 -24.03
CA LYS A 232 -25.98 1.14 -22.95
C LYS A 232 -27.23 0.45 -23.46
N LYS A 233 -27.63 0.74 -24.70
CA LYS A 233 -28.83 0.20 -25.35
C LYS A 233 -28.47 -0.28 -26.75
N ALA A 234 -29.09 -1.34 -27.18
CA ALA A 234 -29.04 -1.86 -28.53
C ALA A 234 -30.45 -1.91 -29.12
N THR A 235 -30.58 -1.65 -30.42
CA THR A 235 -31.85 -1.88 -31.14
C THR A 235 -31.74 -3.25 -31.79
N ILE A 236 -32.61 -4.17 -31.44
CA ILE A 236 -32.72 -5.50 -32.04
C ILE A 236 -34.00 -5.60 -32.90
N ILE A 237 -33.97 -6.46 -33.91
CA ILE A 237 -35.14 -6.79 -34.70
C ILE A 237 -35.74 -8.10 -34.21
N VAL A 238 -36.96 -8.07 -33.70
CA VAL A 238 -37.72 -9.25 -33.28
C VAL A 238 -39.01 -9.28 -34.11
N ASP A 239 -39.23 -10.36 -34.88
CA ASP A 239 -40.39 -10.53 -35.75
C ASP A 239 -40.62 -9.36 -36.72
N GLY A 240 -39.56 -8.75 -37.22
CA GLY A 240 -39.61 -7.63 -38.16
C GLY A 240 -39.89 -6.26 -37.50
N VAL A 241 -39.92 -6.20 -36.17
CA VAL A 241 -40.17 -4.96 -35.40
C VAL A 241 -38.93 -4.56 -34.64
N GLU A 242 -38.57 -3.28 -34.70
CA GLU A 242 -37.47 -2.72 -33.92
C GLU A 242 -37.80 -2.64 -32.43
N LYS A 243 -36.91 -3.18 -31.58
CA LYS A 243 -37.04 -3.12 -30.13
C LYS A 243 -35.74 -2.63 -29.51
N VAL A 244 -35.80 -1.57 -28.70
CA VAL A 244 -34.66 -1.07 -27.96
C VAL A 244 -34.57 -1.82 -26.61
N ILE A 245 -33.47 -2.51 -26.41
CA ILE A 245 -33.19 -3.27 -25.17
C ILE A 245 -31.87 -2.82 -24.53
N SER A 246 -31.61 -3.22 -23.28
CA SER A 246 -30.29 -3.06 -22.67
C SER A 246 -29.28 -3.90 -23.44
N ILE A 247 -28.04 -3.40 -23.56
CA ILE A 247 -26.95 -4.15 -24.19
C ILE A 247 -26.73 -5.50 -23.50
N ASP A 248 -27.00 -5.60 -22.18
CA ASP A 248 -26.82 -6.81 -21.37
C ASP A 248 -27.90 -7.87 -21.67
N GLU A 249 -28.99 -7.49 -22.35
CA GLU A 249 -30.09 -8.39 -22.75
C GLU A 249 -29.88 -8.99 -24.13
N VAL A 250 -28.89 -8.50 -24.88
CA VAL A 250 -28.57 -8.99 -26.24
C VAL A 250 -28.00 -10.40 -26.17
N LYS A 251 -28.51 -11.31 -26.99
CA LYS A 251 -28.13 -12.71 -27.07
C LYS A 251 -27.48 -13.04 -28.39
N VAL A 252 -26.66 -14.11 -28.37
CA VAL A 252 -26.09 -14.64 -29.62
C VAL A 252 -27.18 -15.15 -30.52
N GLY A 253 -27.30 -14.55 -31.73
CA GLY A 253 -28.35 -14.83 -32.71
C GLY A 253 -29.30 -13.66 -32.90
N ASP A 254 -29.30 -12.63 -32.07
CA ASP A 254 -30.08 -11.42 -32.27
C ASP A 254 -29.56 -10.61 -33.46
N VAL A 255 -30.46 -10.05 -34.26
CA VAL A 255 -30.16 -9.12 -35.34
C VAL A 255 -30.14 -7.72 -34.77
N ILE A 256 -28.98 -7.08 -34.80
CA ILE A 256 -28.78 -5.72 -34.25
C ILE A 256 -28.76 -4.72 -35.42
N LEU A 257 -29.39 -3.58 -35.23
CA LEU A 257 -29.36 -2.41 -36.12
C LEU A 257 -28.21 -1.47 -35.76
#